data_d23ec406ab5f397bb66e033d4f83cc57
#
_entry.id   d23ec406ab5f397bb66e033d4f83cc57
#
_cell.length_a   1.000
_cell.length_b   1.000
_cell.length_c   1.000
_cell.angle_alpha   90.00
_cell.angle_beta   90.00
_cell.angle_gamma   90.00
#
_symmetry.space_group_name_H-M   'P 1'
#
loop_
_entity.id
_entity.type
_entity.pdbx_description
1 polymer ?
#
loop_
_entity_poly.entity_id
_entity_poly.type
_entity_poly.pdbx_seq_one_letter_code
_entity_poly.pdbx_strand_id
1 'polypeptide(L)'
;MPFSYIGFFAPIFYPDEDKRNLFLRPILGLLASILSAIFGVVVLTIFMWFIIPVVIVFVFGFLNHILYSDLVYHSVEEQEQENRMAQKVRESDPLFSIQSFFGGVQNKLYAIHFVDTKNQVNAFSDLDLSRYLIKKYEKVVDIETLSLSMDLYRVKKGIQIATVRAELLLREFKDNKIKNRKEFLKLQLEKSEHCKTQAVCAPSILKCTKCGGNLSLLEGKICKFCGNELDMKEHDWVITEYSSMQEQK
;
A
#
# COMPACT_ATOMS: atom_id res chain seq x y z
N MET A 1 21.42 -25.74 40.96
CA MET A 1 21.82 -26.58 42.14
C MET A 1 20.66 -27.46 42.56
N PRO A 2 20.55 -28.73 42.15
CA PRO A 2 19.42 -29.59 42.50
C PRO A 2 19.79 -30.66 43.57
N PHE A 3 20.91 -30.54 44.25
CA PHE A 3 21.37 -31.60 45.16
C PHE A 3 20.89 -31.48 46.62
N SER A 4 20.24 -30.39 47.01
CA SER A 4 19.79 -30.19 48.39
C SER A 4 18.48 -30.91 48.77
N TYR A 5 17.72 -31.41 47.80
CA TYR A 5 16.44 -32.09 48.07
C TYR A 5 16.60 -33.59 48.41
N ILE A 6 17.69 -34.22 47.99
CA ILE A 6 17.93 -35.64 48.29
C ILE A 6 18.18 -35.88 49.77
N GLY A 7 18.77 -34.91 50.49
CA GLY A 7 19.01 -34.99 51.91
C GLY A 7 17.75 -34.92 52.78
N PHE A 8 16.65 -34.36 52.28
CA PHE A 8 15.44 -34.19 53.08
C PHE A 8 14.57 -35.45 53.22
N PHE A 9 14.66 -36.35 52.25
CA PHE A 9 13.94 -37.63 52.29
C PHE A 9 14.75 -38.80 52.89
N ALA A 10 16.06 -38.64 53.14
CA ALA A 10 16.90 -39.66 53.69
C ALA A 10 16.47 -40.18 55.10
N PRO A 11 15.97 -39.31 56.03
CA PRO A 11 15.51 -39.76 57.35
C PRO A 11 14.27 -40.60 57.32
N ILE A 12 13.44 -40.47 56.30
CA ILE A 12 12.12 -41.18 56.21
C ILE A 12 12.35 -42.63 55.79
N PHE A 13 13.42 -42.93 55.08
CA PHE A 13 13.71 -44.27 54.55
C PHE A 13 14.67 -45.10 55.40
N TYR A 14 15.33 -44.52 56.45
CA TYR A 14 16.30 -45.23 57.29
C TYR A 14 16.04 -44.94 58.78
N PRO A 15 14.95 -45.46 59.37
CA PRO A 15 14.60 -45.15 60.75
C PRO A 15 15.48 -45.90 61.82
N ASP A 16 16.25 -46.95 61.48
CA ASP A 16 17.02 -47.72 62.47
C ASP A 16 18.39 -48.22 61.95
N GLU A 17 19.40 -48.13 62.82
CA GLU A 17 20.79 -48.49 62.56
C GLU A 17 21.07 -50.01 62.61
N ASP A 18 20.08 -50.85 62.32
CA ASP A 18 20.33 -52.31 62.45
C ASP A 18 21.20 -52.83 61.28
N LYS A 19 22.24 -53.57 61.61
CA LYS A 19 23.27 -54.06 60.67
C LYS A 19 22.75 -54.91 59.52
N ARG A 20 21.49 -55.28 59.51
CA ARG A 20 20.83 -56.04 58.45
C ARG A 20 20.60 -55.22 57.17
N ASN A 21 20.66 -53.89 57.24
CA ASN A 21 20.37 -53.02 56.14
C ASN A 21 21.57 -52.52 55.33
N LEU A 22 22.77 -53.00 55.58
CA LEU A 22 24.00 -52.56 54.92
C LEU A 22 23.99 -52.86 53.40
N PHE A 23 23.27 -53.91 53.02
CA PHE A 23 23.11 -54.30 51.60
C PHE A 23 21.95 -53.55 50.91
N LEU A 24 20.91 -53.09 51.64
CA LEU A 24 19.75 -52.41 51.08
C LEU A 24 20.01 -50.92 50.86
N ARG A 25 20.93 -50.30 51.58
CA ARG A 25 21.29 -48.87 51.41
C ARG A 25 21.76 -48.51 50.01
N PRO A 26 22.67 -49.20 49.35
CA PRO A 26 23.12 -48.85 47.98
C PRO A 26 21.99 -49.11 46.96
N ILE A 27 21.17 -50.14 47.17
CA ILE A 27 20.05 -50.46 46.27
C ILE A 27 18.96 -49.38 46.33
N LEU A 28 18.60 -48.93 47.53
CA LEU A 28 17.62 -47.87 47.75
C LEU A 28 18.13 -46.51 47.25
N GLY A 29 19.43 -46.22 47.42
CA GLY A 29 20.05 -45.02 46.86
C GLY A 29 20.07 -45.00 45.33
N LEU A 30 20.31 -46.17 44.73
CA LEU A 30 20.28 -46.33 43.27
C LEU A 30 18.86 -46.22 42.73
N LEU A 31 17.86 -46.80 43.42
CA LEU A 31 16.43 -46.64 43.07
C LEU A 31 15.98 -45.19 43.19
N ALA A 32 16.36 -44.48 44.24
CA ALA A 32 16.02 -43.07 44.43
C ALA A 32 16.62 -42.18 43.35
N SER A 33 17.87 -42.45 42.92
CA SER A 33 18.50 -41.70 41.83
C SER A 33 17.84 -41.97 40.45
N ILE A 34 17.45 -43.22 40.19
CA ILE A 34 16.72 -43.58 38.97
C ILE A 34 15.35 -42.92 38.95
N LEU A 35 14.61 -42.96 40.06
CA LEU A 35 13.30 -42.29 40.17
C LEU A 35 13.42 -40.76 39.97
N SER A 36 14.45 -40.15 40.56
CA SER A 36 14.70 -38.71 40.37
C SER A 36 15.06 -38.37 38.92
N ALA A 37 15.85 -39.21 38.25
CA ALA A 37 16.15 -39.02 36.82
C ALA A 37 14.92 -39.18 35.95
N ILE A 38 14.09 -40.18 36.21
CA ILE A 38 12.80 -40.38 35.46
C ILE A 38 11.87 -39.20 35.69
N PHE A 39 11.74 -38.72 36.93
CA PHE A 39 10.91 -37.56 37.25
C PHE A 39 11.44 -36.30 36.54
N GLY A 40 12.72 -36.08 36.48
CA GLY A 40 13.35 -34.97 35.76
C GLY A 40 13.06 -35.02 34.25
N VAL A 41 13.18 -36.20 33.66
CA VAL A 41 12.84 -36.39 32.21
C VAL A 41 11.37 -36.15 31.95
N VAL A 42 10.47 -36.63 32.80
CA VAL A 42 9.02 -36.40 32.64
C VAL A 42 8.66 -34.91 32.75
N VAL A 43 9.20 -34.22 33.73
CA VAL A 43 9.00 -32.78 33.89
C VAL A 43 9.53 -32.01 32.68
N LEU A 44 10.72 -32.37 32.19
CA LEU A 44 11.32 -31.72 31.04
C LEU A 44 10.53 -31.97 29.75
N THR A 45 9.98 -33.18 29.56
CA THR A 45 9.09 -33.48 28.44
C THR A 45 7.79 -32.71 28.53
N ILE A 46 7.14 -32.61 29.66
CA ILE A 46 5.94 -31.81 29.85
C ILE A 46 6.24 -30.35 29.52
N PHE A 47 7.36 -29.82 30.03
CA PHE A 47 7.78 -28.45 29.76
C PHE A 47 7.97 -28.19 28.24
N MET A 48 8.68 -29.07 27.54
CA MET A 48 8.93 -28.96 26.10
C MET A 48 7.64 -29.09 25.30
N TRP A 49 6.73 -29.98 25.62
CA TRP A 49 5.53 -30.26 24.85
C TRP A 49 4.40 -29.24 25.07
N PHE A 50 4.29 -28.65 26.25
CA PHE A 50 3.19 -27.73 26.58
C PHE A 50 3.64 -26.26 26.62
N ILE A 51 4.75 -25.94 27.24
CA ILE A 51 5.14 -24.53 27.45
C ILE A 51 5.73 -23.92 26.18
N ILE A 52 6.60 -24.64 25.47
CA ILE A 52 7.20 -24.09 24.25
C ILE A 52 6.14 -23.76 23.17
N PRO A 53 5.19 -24.64 22.83
CA PRO A 53 4.13 -24.29 21.88
C PRO A 53 3.30 -23.09 22.33
N VAL A 54 2.97 -23.00 23.62
CA VAL A 54 2.23 -21.84 24.17
C VAL A 54 3.02 -20.55 24.00
N VAL A 55 4.30 -20.56 24.31
CA VAL A 55 5.19 -19.39 24.13
C VAL A 55 5.30 -19.02 22.65
N ILE A 56 5.44 -20.00 21.77
CA ILE A 56 5.50 -19.75 20.31
C ILE A 56 4.20 -19.10 19.84
N VAL A 57 3.04 -19.62 20.19
CA VAL A 57 1.74 -19.05 19.82
C VAL A 57 1.60 -17.62 20.36
N PHE A 58 2.02 -17.38 21.60
CA PHE A 58 1.98 -16.06 22.20
C PHE A 58 2.88 -15.06 21.49
N VAL A 59 4.13 -15.46 21.19
CA VAL A 59 5.09 -14.62 20.46
C VAL A 59 4.60 -14.33 19.03
N PHE A 60 4.09 -15.35 18.33
CA PHE A 60 3.52 -15.16 17.00
C PHE A 60 2.27 -14.27 17.02
N GLY A 61 1.39 -14.46 18.00
CA GLY A 61 0.21 -13.61 18.20
C GLY A 61 0.60 -12.16 18.47
N PHE A 62 1.59 -11.93 19.30
CA PHE A 62 2.10 -10.59 19.63
C PHE A 62 2.77 -9.93 18.43
N LEU A 63 3.60 -10.65 17.68
CA LEU A 63 4.22 -10.13 16.45
C LEU A 63 3.17 -9.79 15.39
N ASN A 64 2.20 -10.69 15.17
CA ASN A 64 1.09 -10.40 14.25
C ASN A 64 0.28 -9.19 14.70
N HIS A 65 0.02 -9.03 15.98
CA HIS A 65 -0.70 -7.86 16.51
C HIS A 65 0.06 -6.56 16.23
N ILE A 66 1.39 -6.53 16.45
CA ILE A 66 2.21 -5.34 16.17
C ILE A 66 2.18 -5.03 14.67
N LEU A 67 2.49 -6.02 13.81
CA LEU A 67 2.50 -5.83 12.37
C LEU A 67 1.13 -5.39 11.82
N TYR A 68 0.06 -5.97 12.34
CA TYR A 68 -1.29 -5.62 11.93
C TYR A 68 -1.70 -4.22 12.42
N SER A 69 -1.32 -3.84 13.65
CA SER A 69 -1.61 -2.50 14.16
C SER A 69 -0.93 -1.40 13.37
N ASP A 70 0.34 -1.59 12.96
CA ASP A 70 1.05 -0.63 12.14
C ASP A 70 0.41 -0.47 10.75
N LEU A 71 0.06 -1.60 10.09
CA LEU A 71 -0.63 -1.58 8.80
C LEU A 71 -1.99 -0.88 8.86
N VAL A 72 -2.77 -1.19 9.90
CA VAL A 72 -4.09 -0.56 10.10
C VAL A 72 -3.94 0.92 10.41
N TYR A 73 -2.97 1.30 11.25
CA TYR A 73 -2.72 2.70 11.61
C TYR A 73 -2.36 3.53 10.37
N HIS A 74 -1.43 3.06 9.53
CA HIS A 74 -1.07 3.75 8.29
C HIS A 74 -2.25 3.88 7.33
N SER A 75 -3.05 2.84 7.16
CA SER A 75 -4.22 2.89 6.28
C SER A 75 -5.30 3.86 6.79
N VAL A 76 -5.49 3.96 8.10
CA VAL A 76 -6.46 4.89 8.71
C VAL A 76 -5.97 6.34 8.56
N GLU A 77 -4.68 6.60 8.78
CA GLU A 77 -4.10 7.92 8.64
C GLU A 77 -4.16 8.44 7.19
N GLU A 78 -3.86 7.58 6.22
CA GLU A 78 -4.01 7.89 4.80
C GLU A 78 -5.46 8.20 4.44
N GLN A 79 -6.40 7.41 4.91
CA GLN A 79 -7.83 7.63 4.66
C GLN A 79 -8.35 8.91 5.31
N GLU A 80 -7.89 9.24 6.50
CA GLU A 80 -8.22 10.52 7.14
C GLU A 80 -7.63 11.72 6.39
N GLN A 81 -6.42 11.59 5.88
CA GLN A 81 -5.80 12.62 5.04
C GLN A 81 -6.59 12.83 3.75
N GLU A 82 -6.97 11.77 3.05
CA GLU A 82 -7.80 11.82 1.86
C GLU A 82 -9.16 12.48 2.13
N ASN A 83 -9.81 12.12 3.23
CA ASN A 83 -11.08 12.72 3.63
C ASN A 83 -10.93 14.23 3.92
N ARG A 84 -9.87 14.63 4.59
CA ARG A 84 -9.56 16.06 4.84
C ARG A 84 -9.32 16.81 3.53
N MET A 85 -8.60 16.22 2.57
CA MET A 85 -8.38 16.85 1.26
C MET A 85 -9.67 16.91 0.45
N ALA A 86 -10.46 15.83 0.41
CA ALA A 86 -11.76 15.81 -0.24
C ALA A 86 -12.71 16.89 0.33
N GLN A 87 -12.71 17.09 1.64
CA GLN A 87 -13.51 18.13 2.28
C GLN A 87 -13.09 19.53 1.82
N LYS A 88 -11.78 19.81 1.76
CA LYS A 88 -11.27 21.09 1.24
C LYS A 88 -11.67 21.34 -0.21
N VAL A 89 -11.67 20.29 -1.05
CA VAL A 89 -12.13 20.42 -2.44
C VAL A 89 -13.62 20.73 -2.48
N ARG A 90 -14.46 20.10 -1.63
CA ARG A 90 -15.90 20.33 -1.56
C ARG A 90 -16.28 21.74 -1.13
N GLU A 91 -15.41 22.48 -0.46
CA GLU A 91 -15.62 23.90 -0.17
C GLU A 91 -15.74 24.72 -1.46
N SER A 92 -14.98 24.36 -2.50
CA SER A 92 -15.00 25.00 -3.80
C SER A 92 -15.86 24.24 -4.82
N ASP A 93 -16.00 22.93 -4.70
CA ASP A 93 -16.75 22.05 -5.62
C ASP A 93 -17.62 21.05 -4.82
N PRO A 94 -18.84 21.42 -4.42
CA PRO A 94 -19.66 20.63 -3.48
C PRO A 94 -19.99 19.22 -3.95
N LEU A 95 -20.00 18.94 -5.26
CA LEU A 95 -20.26 17.60 -5.82
C LEU A 95 -18.99 16.76 -6.01
N PHE A 96 -17.86 17.25 -5.55
CA PHE A 96 -16.59 16.52 -5.68
C PHE A 96 -16.62 15.18 -4.97
N SER A 97 -16.22 14.12 -5.70
CA SER A 97 -16.00 12.78 -5.19
C SER A 97 -14.53 12.39 -5.40
N ILE A 98 -13.85 12.00 -4.32
CA ILE A 98 -12.46 11.57 -4.38
C ILE A 98 -12.28 10.32 -5.26
N GLN A 99 -13.24 9.39 -5.19
CA GLN A 99 -13.21 8.17 -6.00
C GLN A 99 -13.35 8.48 -7.49
N SER A 100 -14.27 9.38 -7.85
CA SER A 100 -14.45 9.83 -9.26
C SER A 100 -13.22 10.59 -9.75
N PHE A 101 -12.61 11.39 -8.89
CA PHE A 101 -11.36 12.10 -9.19
C PHE A 101 -10.22 11.11 -9.46
N PHE A 102 -9.99 10.14 -8.58
CA PHE A 102 -8.96 9.12 -8.77
C PHE A 102 -9.22 8.25 -10.00
N GLY A 103 -10.47 7.87 -10.26
CA GLY A 103 -10.85 7.18 -11.50
C GLY A 103 -10.51 8.00 -12.75
N GLY A 104 -10.75 9.31 -12.70
CA GLY A 104 -10.36 10.25 -13.75
C GLY A 104 -8.83 10.33 -13.94
N VAL A 105 -8.06 10.39 -12.85
CA VAL A 105 -6.59 10.38 -12.89
C VAL A 105 -6.07 9.08 -13.49
N GLN A 106 -6.60 7.94 -13.05
CA GLN A 106 -6.24 6.62 -13.56
C GLN A 106 -6.47 6.50 -15.07
N ASN A 107 -7.64 6.93 -15.55
CA ASN A 107 -7.96 6.93 -16.98
C ASN A 107 -7.01 7.81 -17.78
N LYS A 108 -6.63 8.98 -17.25
CA LYS A 108 -5.66 9.87 -17.89
C LYS A 108 -4.26 9.26 -17.94
N LEU A 109 -3.82 8.64 -16.84
CA LEU A 109 -2.54 7.93 -16.82
C LEU A 109 -2.52 6.81 -17.85
N TYR A 110 -3.57 5.99 -17.87
CA TYR A 110 -3.70 4.94 -18.88
C TYR A 110 -3.65 5.52 -20.31
N ALA A 111 -4.46 6.53 -20.60
CA ALA A 111 -4.47 7.17 -21.89
C ALA A 111 -3.08 7.72 -22.29
N ILE A 112 -2.41 8.44 -21.40
CA ILE A 112 -1.08 9.04 -21.64
C ILE A 112 -0.02 7.97 -21.97
N HIS A 113 -0.07 6.81 -21.34
CA HIS A 113 0.91 5.75 -21.55
C HIS A 113 0.70 4.98 -22.87
N PHE A 114 -0.51 5.00 -23.41
CA PHE A 114 -0.87 4.27 -24.63
C PHE A 114 -1.23 5.15 -25.83
N VAL A 115 -0.89 6.44 -25.77
CA VAL A 115 -1.14 7.33 -26.90
C VAL A 115 -0.08 7.19 -27.99
N ASP A 116 -0.55 7.20 -29.23
CA ASP A 116 0.32 7.15 -30.41
C ASP A 116 0.70 8.55 -30.92
N THR A 117 -0.08 9.57 -30.55
CA THR A 117 0.07 10.91 -31.11
C THR A 117 0.15 12.01 -30.04
N LYS A 118 0.92 13.05 -30.35
CA LYS A 118 1.08 14.24 -29.50
C LYS A 118 -0.27 14.92 -29.20
N ASN A 119 -1.19 14.95 -30.14
CA ASN A 119 -2.48 15.62 -29.96
C ASN A 119 -3.35 14.94 -28.89
N GLN A 120 -3.27 13.62 -28.78
CA GLN A 120 -4.00 12.88 -27.74
C GLN A 120 -3.44 13.17 -26.35
N VAL A 121 -2.12 13.26 -26.19
CA VAL A 121 -1.51 13.63 -24.89
C VAL A 121 -1.95 15.03 -24.48
N ASN A 122 -1.99 15.96 -25.41
CA ASN A 122 -2.35 17.36 -25.15
C ASN A 122 -3.81 17.54 -24.71
N ALA A 123 -4.68 16.54 -24.91
CA ALA A 123 -6.04 16.55 -24.37
C ALA A 123 -6.07 16.37 -22.83
N PHE A 124 -5.07 15.72 -22.25
CA PHE A 124 -5.01 15.37 -20.82
C PHE A 124 -3.91 16.09 -20.07
N SER A 125 -2.97 16.73 -20.80
CA SER A 125 -1.78 17.37 -20.24
C SER A 125 -1.43 18.64 -21.00
N ASP A 126 -1.03 19.68 -20.27
CA ASP A 126 -0.45 20.92 -20.83
C ASP A 126 1.04 20.79 -21.14
N LEU A 127 1.63 19.67 -20.81
CA LEU A 127 3.08 19.46 -20.98
C LEU A 127 3.38 18.91 -22.37
N ASP A 128 4.51 19.35 -22.94
CA ASP A 128 5.08 18.71 -24.13
C ASP A 128 5.78 17.39 -23.76
N LEU A 129 5.03 16.54 -23.05
CA LEU A 129 5.50 15.23 -22.56
C LEU A 129 5.59 14.18 -23.66
N SER A 130 5.02 14.46 -24.84
CA SER A 130 4.81 13.47 -25.87
C SER A 130 6.09 12.74 -26.28
N ARG A 131 7.18 13.44 -26.54
CA ARG A 131 8.44 12.78 -26.95
C ARG A 131 9.06 11.94 -25.84
N TYR A 132 9.00 12.45 -24.61
CA TYR A 132 9.57 11.75 -23.46
C TYR A 132 8.76 10.52 -23.10
N LEU A 133 7.44 10.63 -23.03
CA LEU A 133 6.54 9.54 -22.63
C LEU A 133 6.51 8.45 -23.69
N ILE A 134 6.36 8.77 -24.97
CA ILE A 134 6.34 7.78 -26.05
C ILE A 134 7.62 6.93 -26.02
N LYS A 135 8.78 7.56 -25.89
CA LYS A 135 10.05 6.83 -25.83
C LYS A 135 10.21 6.02 -24.55
N LYS A 136 9.78 6.59 -23.41
CA LYS A 136 9.93 5.94 -22.09
C LYS A 136 9.08 4.71 -21.96
N TYR A 137 7.88 4.74 -22.53
CA TYR A 137 6.88 3.68 -22.38
C TYR A 137 6.66 2.83 -23.64
N GLU A 138 7.51 2.97 -24.65
CA GLU A 138 7.43 2.24 -25.92
C GLU A 138 7.33 0.71 -25.76
N LYS A 139 7.95 0.17 -24.69
CA LYS A 139 7.95 -1.28 -24.40
C LYS A 139 6.92 -1.72 -23.35
N VAL A 140 6.12 -0.79 -22.86
CA VAL A 140 5.07 -1.08 -21.89
C VAL A 140 3.89 -1.67 -22.62
N VAL A 141 3.46 -2.84 -22.18
CA VAL A 141 2.32 -3.56 -22.74
C VAL A 141 1.07 -3.45 -21.87
N ASP A 142 1.25 -3.12 -20.59
CA ASP A 142 0.13 -2.98 -19.66
C ASP A 142 0.54 -2.11 -18.45
N ILE A 143 -0.46 -1.43 -17.87
CA ILE A 143 -0.32 -0.56 -16.69
C ILE A 143 -1.43 -0.88 -15.71
N GLU A 144 -1.03 -1.12 -14.47
CA GLU A 144 -1.92 -1.27 -13.33
C GLU A 144 -1.62 -0.18 -12.31
N THR A 145 -2.65 0.58 -11.91
CA THR A 145 -2.51 1.56 -10.82
C THR A 145 -2.69 0.83 -9.50
N LEU A 146 -1.64 0.75 -8.70
CA LEU A 146 -1.65 0.09 -7.40
C LEU A 146 -2.22 1.00 -6.31
N SER A 147 -1.82 2.27 -6.31
CA SER A 147 -2.36 3.26 -5.37
C SER A 147 -2.38 4.66 -5.97
N LEU A 148 -3.31 5.47 -5.47
CA LEU A 148 -3.41 6.91 -5.72
C LEU A 148 -3.65 7.60 -4.40
N SER A 149 -2.94 8.68 -4.12
CA SER A 149 -3.16 9.51 -2.94
C SER A 149 -3.07 10.99 -3.28
N MET A 150 -3.91 11.82 -2.66
CA MET A 150 -3.89 13.27 -2.81
C MET A 150 -3.10 13.88 -1.66
N ASP A 151 -1.90 14.42 -1.97
CA ASP A 151 -1.01 15.01 -0.97
C ASP A 151 -1.38 16.43 -0.61
N LEU A 152 -1.80 17.22 -1.61
CA LEU A 152 -2.06 18.63 -1.45
C LEU A 152 -3.21 19.08 -2.35
N TYR A 153 -4.07 19.93 -1.81
CA TYR A 153 -5.05 20.70 -2.56
C TYR A 153 -4.97 22.17 -2.17
N ARG A 154 -5.00 23.05 -3.16
CA ARG A 154 -5.03 24.50 -2.97
C ARG A 154 -5.72 25.19 -4.13
N VAL A 155 -6.31 26.35 -3.87
CA VAL A 155 -6.82 27.26 -4.89
C VAL A 155 -5.90 28.47 -4.98
N LYS A 156 -5.48 28.84 -6.20
CA LYS A 156 -4.63 30.00 -6.44
C LYS A 156 -5.08 30.70 -7.74
N LYS A 157 -5.43 31.96 -7.65
CA LYS A 157 -5.84 32.81 -8.79
C LYS A 157 -6.95 32.19 -9.64
N GLY A 158 -7.97 31.59 -9.02
CA GLY A 158 -9.08 30.98 -9.73
C GLY A 158 -8.76 29.59 -10.34
N ILE A 159 -7.61 29.01 -10.01
CA ILE A 159 -7.22 27.67 -10.44
C ILE A 159 -7.16 26.77 -9.20
N GLN A 160 -7.85 25.64 -9.27
CA GLN A 160 -7.73 24.53 -8.33
C GLN A 160 -6.47 23.72 -8.70
N ILE A 161 -5.63 23.44 -7.73
CA ILE A 161 -4.37 22.70 -7.91
C ILE A 161 -4.38 21.52 -6.96
N ALA A 162 -4.30 20.31 -7.50
CA ALA A 162 -4.17 19.08 -6.76
C ALA A 162 -2.82 18.40 -7.04
N THR A 163 -2.12 17.98 -6.00
CA THR A 163 -0.91 17.15 -6.13
C THR A 163 -1.27 15.73 -5.75
N VAL A 164 -0.99 14.78 -6.65
CA VAL A 164 -1.32 13.37 -6.52
C VAL A 164 -0.04 12.55 -6.62
N ARG A 165 0.13 11.59 -5.72
CA ARG A 165 1.09 10.49 -5.87
C ARG A 165 0.38 9.29 -6.48
N ALA A 166 1.07 8.62 -7.40
CA ALA A 166 0.60 7.38 -8.01
C ALA A 166 1.69 6.32 -7.94
N GLU A 167 1.32 5.11 -7.53
CA GLU A 167 2.14 3.92 -7.66
C GLU A 167 1.58 3.07 -8.80
N LEU A 168 2.43 2.82 -9.80
CA LEU A 168 2.07 2.05 -10.98
C LEU A 168 2.88 0.76 -11.04
N LEU A 169 2.24 -0.31 -11.48
CA LEU A 169 2.88 -1.53 -11.92
C LEU A 169 2.87 -1.57 -13.44
N LEU A 170 4.03 -1.42 -14.03
CA LEU A 170 4.24 -1.49 -15.47
C LEU A 170 4.65 -2.89 -15.88
N ARG A 171 4.01 -3.44 -16.89
CA ARG A 171 4.41 -4.69 -17.54
C ARG A 171 5.14 -4.35 -18.83
N GLU A 172 6.45 -4.61 -18.87
CA GLU A 172 7.31 -4.26 -20.00
C GLU A 172 7.76 -5.51 -20.74
N PHE A 173 7.77 -5.44 -22.07
CA PHE A 173 8.35 -6.48 -22.89
C PHE A 173 9.85 -6.25 -23.05
N LYS A 174 10.65 -7.10 -22.40
CA LYS A 174 12.12 -7.02 -22.43
C LYS A 174 12.73 -8.43 -22.50
N ASP A 175 13.71 -8.61 -23.41
CA ASP A 175 14.43 -9.88 -23.59
C ASP A 175 13.50 -11.08 -23.87
N ASN A 176 12.49 -10.88 -24.72
CA ASN A 176 11.45 -11.87 -25.05
C ASN A 176 10.61 -12.36 -23.86
N LYS A 177 10.55 -11.57 -22.78
CA LYS A 177 9.76 -11.86 -21.57
C LYS A 177 9.06 -10.61 -21.09
N ILE A 178 7.92 -10.80 -20.44
CA ILE A 178 7.23 -9.73 -19.71
C ILE A 178 7.90 -9.60 -18.35
N LYS A 179 8.34 -8.38 -18.02
CA LYS A 179 8.92 -8.02 -16.72
C LYS A 179 8.05 -6.97 -16.06
N ASN A 180 7.85 -7.11 -14.77
CA ASN A 180 7.14 -6.14 -13.95
C ASN A 180 8.11 -5.11 -13.41
N ARG A 181 7.72 -3.82 -13.48
CA ARG A 181 8.45 -2.70 -12.90
C ARG A 181 7.49 -1.78 -12.17
N LYS A 182 7.79 -1.46 -10.92
CA LYS A 182 7.08 -0.42 -10.19
C LYS A 182 7.60 0.95 -10.57
N GLU A 183 6.71 1.91 -10.67
CA GLU A 183 7.02 3.31 -10.90
C GLU A 183 6.20 4.18 -9.96
N PHE A 184 6.89 5.14 -9.31
CA PHE A 184 6.27 6.13 -8.45
C PHE A 184 6.23 7.46 -9.18
N LEU A 185 5.05 8.03 -9.29
CA LEU A 185 4.82 9.30 -9.97
C LEU A 185 4.32 10.34 -8.99
N LYS A 186 4.76 11.57 -9.21
CA LYS A 186 4.14 12.76 -8.64
C LYS A 186 3.57 13.60 -9.77
N LEU A 187 2.26 13.87 -9.66
CA LEU A 187 1.48 14.59 -10.64
C LEU A 187 0.97 15.89 -10.02
N GLN A 188 1.00 16.99 -10.76
CA GLN A 188 0.20 18.16 -10.46
C GLN A 188 -0.93 18.24 -11.47
N LEU A 189 -2.16 18.39 -10.98
CA LEU A 189 -3.34 18.57 -11.80
C LEU A 189 -3.94 19.93 -11.52
N GLU A 190 -4.41 20.59 -12.57
CA GLU A 190 -5.04 21.90 -12.49
C GLU A 190 -6.41 21.88 -13.15
N LYS A 191 -7.37 22.61 -12.55
CA LYS A 191 -8.72 22.79 -13.03
C LYS A 191 -9.18 24.21 -12.72
N SER A 192 -9.92 24.86 -13.60
CA SER A 192 -10.52 26.14 -13.31
C SER A 192 -11.49 26.04 -12.12
N GLU A 193 -11.46 27.00 -11.23
CA GLU A 193 -12.40 27.07 -10.10
C GLU A 193 -13.85 27.21 -10.56
N HIS A 194 -14.07 27.78 -11.74
CA HIS A 194 -15.40 27.92 -12.33
C HIS A 194 -15.96 26.59 -12.87
N CYS A 195 -15.08 25.63 -13.19
CA CYS A 195 -15.47 24.30 -13.63
C CYS A 195 -15.88 23.43 -12.43
N LYS A 196 -17.18 23.33 -12.14
CA LYS A 196 -17.72 22.50 -11.07
C LYS A 196 -18.01 21.08 -11.56
N THR A 197 -17.90 20.12 -10.64
CA THR A 197 -18.32 18.74 -10.91
C THR A 197 -19.81 18.67 -11.14
N GLN A 198 -20.24 18.01 -12.22
CA GLN A 198 -21.66 17.86 -12.57
C GLN A 198 -22.22 16.57 -11.94
N ALA A 199 -23.51 16.61 -11.56
CA ALA A 199 -24.19 15.45 -10.95
C ALA A 199 -24.39 14.27 -11.94
N VAL A 200 -24.36 14.55 -13.24
CA VAL A 200 -24.46 13.54 -14.30
C VAL A 200 -23.10 13.41 -14.96
N CYS A 201 -22.67 12.20 -15.26
CA CYS A 201 -21.44 11.93 -16.01
C CYS A 201 -21.42 12.82 -17.27
N ALA A 202 -20.48 13.76 -17.30
CA ALA A 202 -20.33 14.63 -18.46
C ALA A 202 -20.06 13.75 -19.68
N PRO A 203 -20.80 13.98 -20.80
CA PRO A 203 -20.51 13.24 -22.00
C PRO A 203 -19.07 13.50 -22.42
N SER A 204 -18.41 12.48 -22.97
CA SER A 204 -17.06 12.58 -23.53
C SER A 204 -16.93 13.57 -24.68
N ILE A 205 -18.03 14.31 -24.97
CA ILE A 205 -18.19 15.26 -26.06
C ILE A 205 -18.23 16.66 -25.46
N LEU A 206 -17.23 17.46 -25.75
CA LEU A 206 -17.21 18.88 -25.42
C LEU A 206 -17.75 19.71 -26.59
N LYS A 207 -18.26 20.89 -26.28
CA LYS A 207 -18.65 21.88 -27.30
C LYS A 207 -17.56 22.95 -27.42
N CYS A 208 -17.17 23.24 -28.63
CA CYS A 208 -16.27 24.36 -28.90
C CYS A 208 -16.91 25.67 -28.48
N THR A 209 -16.24 26.44 -27.62
CA THR A 209 -16.75 27.75 -27.15
C THR A 209 -16.89 28.79 -28.24
N LYS A 210 -16.14 28.64 -29.37
CA LYS A 210 -16.17 29.59 -30.49
C LYS A 210 -17.23 29.27 -31.55
N CYS A 211 -17.38 28.00 -31.93
CA CYS A 211 -18.27 27.63 -33.05
C CYS A 211 -19.40 26.67 -32.64
N GLY A 212 -19.47 26.21 -31.41
CA GLY A 212 -20.45 25.26 -30.91
C GLY A 212 -20.31 23.83 -31.44
N GLY A 213 -19.30 23.55 -32.27
CA GLY A 213 -19.05 22.20 -32.80
C GLY A 213 -18.69 21.19 -31.71
N ASN A 214 -19.18 19.96 -31.88
CA ASN A 214 -18.88 18.88 -30.96
C ASN A 214 -17.44 18.42 -31.13
N LEU A 215 -16.75 18.23 -30.00
CA LEU A 215 -15.33 17.80 -29.90
C LEU A 215 -15.27 16.53 -29.10
N SER A 216 -14.48 15.59 -29.59
CA SER A 216 -14.09 14.42 -28.82
C SER A 216 -12.77 14.70 -28.09
N LEU A 217 -12.69 14.40 -26.79
CA LEU A 217 -11.44 14.48 -26.02
C LEU A 217 -10.33 13.61 -26.61
N LEU A 218 -10.70 12.53 -27.31
CA LEU A 218 -9.75 11.64 -27.97
C LEU A 218 -9.09 12.28 -29.22
N GLU A 219 -9.69 13.34 -29.78
CA GLU A 219 -9.14 14.03 -30.94
C GLU A 219 -8.19 15.19 -30.58
N GLY A 220 -8.05 15.47 -29.28
CA GLY A 220 -7.20 16.54 -28.76
C GLY A 220 -7.98 17.84 -28.47
N LYS A 221 -7.24 18.91 -28.15
CA LYS A 221 -7.81 20.21 -27.73
C LYS A 221 -8.08 21.20 -28.87
N ILE A 222 -7.78 20.85 -30.10
CA ILE A 222 -8.00 21.74 -31.26
C ILE A 222 -9.32 21.40 -31.93
N CYS A 223 -10.19 22.41 -32.08
CA CYS A 223 -11.48 22.24 -32.78
C CYS A 223 -11.27 21.96 -34.25
N LYS A 224 -11.71 20.79 -34.71
CA LYS A 224 -11.63 20.38 -36.13
C LYS A 224 -12.46 21.24 -37.09
N PHE A 225 -13.45 21.99 -36.56
CA PHE A 225 -14.31 22.83 -37.41
C PHE A 225 -13.80 24.26 -37.58
N CYS A 226 -13.21 24.86 -36.55
CA CYS A 226 -12.80 26.26 -36.60
C CYS A 226 -11.36 26.51 -36.21
N GLY A 227 -10.57 25.45 -35.86
CA GLY A 227 -9.18 25.55 -35.49
C GLY A 227 -8.94 26.19 -34.11
N ASN A 228 -9.99 26.50 -33.35
CA ASN A 228 -9.82 27.09 -32.02
C ASN A 228 -9.25 26.08 -31.04
N GLU A 229 -8.28 26.52 -30.26
CA GLU A 229 -7.74 25.73 -29.17
C GLU A 229 -8.57 25.91 -27.89
N LEU A 230 -8.96 24.81 -27.26
CA LEU A 230 -9.70 24.82 -25.99
C LEU A 230 -8.77 24.80 -24.82
N ASP A 231 -9.08 25.60 -23.80
CA ASP A 231 -8.46 25.44 -22.49
C ASP A 231 -9.13 24.27 -21.77
N MET A 232 -8.42 23.16 -21.68
CA MET A 232 -8.95 21.94 -21.08
C MET A 232 -9.20 22.09 -19.57
N LYS A 233 -8.53 23.05 -18.89
CA LYS A 233 -8.74 23.35 -17.47
C LYS A 233 -10.16 23.89 -17.18
N GLU A 234 -10.78 24.51 -18.16
CA GLU A 234 -12.19 24.95 -18.07
C GLU A 234 -13.21 23.80 -18.13
N HIS A 235 -12.75 22.60 -18.40
CA HIS A 235 -13.61 21.43 -18.58
C HIS A 235 -13.32 20.29 -17.62
N ASP A 236 -12.04 20.05 -17.29
CA ASP A 236 -11.64 18.94 -16.44
C ASP A 236 -10.25 19.20 -15.81
N TRP A 237 -9.82 18.31 -14.93
CA TRP A 237 -8.47 18.27 -14.37
C TRP A 237 -7.45 17.96 -15.46
N VAL A 238 -6.44 18.80 -15.60
CA VAL A 238 -5.36 18.67 -16.58
C VAL A 238 -4.04 18.45 -15.86
N ILE A 239 -3.23 17.49 -16.31
CA ILE A 239 -1.90 17.24 -15.76
C ILE A 239 -0.96 18.34 -16.24
N THR A 240 -0.44 19.14 -15.32
CA THR A 240 0.50 20.25 -15.58
C THR A 240 1.93 19.94 -15.17
N GLU A 241 2.12 18.99 -14.24
CA GLU A 241 3.43 18.46 -13.89
C GLU A 241 3.38 16.94 -13.82
N TYR A 242 4.41 16.31 -14.35
CA TYR A 242 4.59 14.87 -14.37
C TYR A 242 6.05 14.55 -14.02
N SER A 243 6.29 13.98 -12.86
CA SER A 243 7.62 13.59 -12.43
C SER A 243 7.64 12.15 -11.92
N SER A 244 8.63 11.38 -12.39
CA SER A 244 8.92 10.06 -11.84
C SER A 244 9.78 10.24 -10.60
N MET A 245 9.29 9.74 -9.47
CA MET A 245 10.07 9.66 -8.25
C MET A 245 10.89 8.39 -8.30
N GLN A 246 12.20 8.49 -8.09
CA GLN A 246 13.01 7.29 -7.88
C GLN A 246 12.67 6.73 -6.50
N GLU A 247 12.50 5.40 -6.41
CA GLU A 247 12.39 4.70 -5.14
C GLU A 247 13.57 5.12 -4.26
N GLN A 248 13.31 5.83 -3.17
CA GLN A 248 14.34 6.07 -2.16
C GLN A 248 14.65 4.71 -1.53
N LYS A 249 15.83 4.17 -1.88
CA LYS A 249 16.36 2.93 -1.29
C LYS A 249 16.71 3.11 0.17
#